data_5f0ee9630dd276c69cd264b24a10323a
#
_entry.id   5f0ee9630dd276c69cd264b24a10323a
#
_cell.length_a   1.000
_cell.length_b   1.000
_cell.length_c   1.000
_cell.angle_alpha   90.00
_cell.angle_beta   90.00
_cell.angle_gamma   90.00
#
_symmetry.space_group_name_H-M   'P 1'
#
loop_
_entity.id
_entity.type
_entity.pdbx_description
1 polymer ?
#
loop_
_entity_poly.entity_id
_entity_poly.type
_entity_poly.pdbx_seq_one_letter_code
_entity_poly.pdbx_strand_id
1 'polypeptide(L)'
;MKKIGVVLSGCGVYDGAEIHESVIALLAIDRAGAQAVCMAPNVDQMHVVNHVTGEEATGEKRNVLVESARIARGEIKDISTVKAEDIDALVFPGGFGAAKNLSSFAVKGENCDVHPEVLRLVKEFAAKQKPQAVLCIAPAMMAKIYEDAPKKPVLTIGNDKETSGKIEIMGSRHQDCSARDFVLDEENKIVSTPAYMLGQSISEVAEGIEKTINELIKLIP
;
A
#
# COMPACT_ATOMS: atom_id res chain seq x y z
N MET A 1 19.41 -11.88 5.55
CA MET A 1 18.84 -10.53 5.72
C MET A 1 17.40 -10.61 5.19
N LYS A 2 16.42 -10.19 6.00
CA LYS A 2 15.00 -10.19 5.60
C LYS A 2 14.79 -9.25 4.42
N LYS A 3 14.02 -9.69 3.42
CA LYS A 3 13.71 -8.92 2.21
C LYS A 3 12.25 -8.44 2.24
N ILE A 4 12.05 -7.16 2.19
CA ILE A 4 10.72 -6.55 2.25
C ILE A 4 10.38 -5.95 0.89
N GLY A 5 9.36 -6.50 0.24
CA GLY A 5 8.83 -5.97 -1.01
C GLY A 5 8.05 -4.69 -0.76
N VAL A 6 8.42 -3.59 -1.43
CA VAL A 6 7.69 -2.32 -1.37
C VAL A 6 7.01 -2.11 -2.71
N VAL A 7 5.69 -2.22 -2.73
CA VAL A 7 4.88 -2.08 -3.94
C VAL A 7 4.48 -0.62 -4.11
N LEU A 8 5.15 0.05 -5.04
CA LEU A 8 4.90 1.45 -5.38
C LEU A 8 3.88 1.56 -6.51
N SER A 9 3.27 2.73 -6.62
CA SER A 9 2.16 2.98 -7.54
C SER A 9 2.33 4.24 -8.40
N GLY A 10 3.56 4.68 -8.62
CA GLY A 10 3.93 5.98 -9.20
C GLY A 10 4.66 6.84 -8.18
N CYS A 11 4.71 8.16 -8.39
CA CYS A 11 5.43 9.11 -7.52
C CYS A 11 4.65 10.42 -7.39
N GLY A 12 3.89 10.55 -6.31
CA GLY A 12 3.08 11.74 -5.99
C GLY A 12 1.72 11.39 -5.40
N VAL A 13 1.26 12.15 -4.41
CA VAL A 13 0.06 11.82 -3.63
C VAL A 13 -1.21 11.74 -4.49
N TYR A 14 -1.37 12.58 -5.53
CA TYR A 14 -2.62 12.65 -6.30
C TYR A 14 -2.73 11.62 -7.43
N ASP A 15 -1.61 11.08 -7.92
CA ASP A 15 -1.59 10.19 -9.09
C ASP A 15 -0.64 8.98 -8.95
N GLY A 16 0.07 8.88 -7.82
CA GLY A 16 1.06 7.84 -7.57
C GLY A 16 1.12 7.43 -6.10
N ALA A 17 2.26 6.84 -5.70
CA ALA A 17 2.56 6.56 -4.31
C ALA A 17 2.80 7.86 -3.54
N GLU A 18 2.27 7.95 -2.31
CA GLU A 18 2.56 9.06 -1.42
C GLU A 18 4.06 9.04 -1.07
N ILE A 19 4.76 10.15 -1.33
CA ILE A 19 6.23 10.19 -1.28
C ILE A 19 6.74 10.05 0.16
N HIS A 20 6.15 10.78 1.12
CA HIS A 20 6.57 10.71 2.52
C HIS A 20 6.35 9.31 3.09
N GLU A 21 5.18 8.73 2.87
CA GLU A 21 4.87 7.37 3.33
C GLU A 21 5.85 6.35 2.77
N SER A 22 6.13 6.45 1.47
CA SER A 22 7.07 5.57 0.78
C SER A 22 8.49 5.69 1.34
N VAL A 23 8.99 6.92 1.50
CA VAL A 23 10.36 7.18 2.00
C VAL A 23 10.48 6.79 3.47
N ILE A 24 9.47 7.07 4.30
CA ILE A 24 9.45 6.69 5.71
C ILE A 24 9.42 5.16 5.85
N ALA A 25 8.61 4.45 5.04
CA ALA A 25 8.61 3.00 5.02
C ALA A 25 9.97 2.42 4.63
N LEU A 26 10.61 2.95 3.58
CA LEU A 26 11.96 2.56 3.19
C LEU A 26 12.99 2.80 4.30
N LEU A 27 12.92 3.96 4.97
CA LEU A 27 13.79 4.31 6.08
C LEU A 27 13.58 3.36 7.28
N ALA A 28 12.34 3.03 7.62
CA ALA A 28 12.03 2.11 8.70
C ALA A 28 12.55 0.69 8.41
N ILE A 29 12.44 0.23 7.15
CA ILE A 29 12.99 -1.06 6.70
C ILE A 29 14.52 -1.08 6.86
N ASP A 30 15.20 -0.03 6.41
CA ASP A 30 16.67 0.10 6.50
C ASP A 30 17.14 0.14 7.96
N ARG A 31 16.49 0.95 8.81
CA ARG A 31 16.78 1.03 10.25
C ARG A 31 16.60 -0.30 10.97
N ALA A 32 15.68 -1.13 10.52
CA ALA A 32 15.46 -2.48 11.05
C ALA A 32 16.48 -3.52 10.52
N GLY A 33 17.45 -3.12 9.71
CA GLY A 33 18.46 -4.01 9.14
C GLY A 33 17.91 -4.98 8.09
N ALA A 34 16.77 -4.66 7.48
CA ALA A 34 16.17 -5.42 6.38
C ALA A 34 16.49 -4.78 5.02
N GLN A 35 16.33 -5.54 3.96
CA GLN A 35 16.52 -5.07 2.59
C GLN A 35 15.17 -4.72 1.95
N ALA A 36 14.99 -3.49 1.49
CA ALA A 36 13.86 -3.13 0.65
C ALA A 36 14.06 -3.65 -0.78
N VAL A 37 13.01 -4.22 -1.36
CA VAL A 37 12.92 -4.64 -2.77
C VAL A 37 11.75 -3.90 -3.38
N CYS A 38 12.01 -2.75 -4.02
CA CYS A 38 10.98 -1.96 -4.65
C CYS A 38 10.46 -2.65 -5.92
N MET A 39 9.15 -2.53 -6.16
CA MET A 39 8.49 -3.02 -7.35
C MET A 39 7.26 -2.18 -7.69
N ALA A 40 6.85 -2.20 -8.94
CA ALA A 40 5.63 -1.54 -9.40
C ALA A 40 5.10 -2.19 -10.68
N PRO A 41 3.81 -2.05 -11.02
CA PRO A 41 3.28 -2.45 -12.31
C PRO A 41 3.87 -1.62 -13.45
N ASN A 42 4.15 -2.27 -14.59
CA ASN A 42 4.62 -1.59 -15.80
C ASN A 42 3.41 -1.24 -16.69
N VAL A 43 2.66 -0.25 -16.27
CA VAL A 43 1.44 0.23 -16.95
C VAL A 43 1.39 1.75 -16.94
N ASP A 44 0.56 2.34 -17.80
CA ASP A 44 0.28 3.78 -17.75
C ASP A 44 -0.48 4.13 -16.47
N GLN A 45 -0.19 5.29 -15.86
CA GLN A 45 -0.99 5.85 -14.78
C GLN A 45 -2.41 6.16 -15.28
N MET A 46 -3.40 5.94 -14.42
CA MET A 46 -4.79 6.30 -14.73
C MET A 46 -4.93 7.80 -15.00
N HIS A 47 -4.29 8.62 -14.19
CA HIS A 47 -4.26 10.09 -14.34
C HIS A 47 -2.82 10.59 -14.16
N VAL A 48 -2.55 11.76 -14.74
CA VAL A 48 -1.37 12.57 -14.43
C VAL A 48 -1.87 13.88 -13.83
N VAL A 49 -1.43 14.21 -12.62
CA VAL A 49 -1.93 15.38 -11.89
C VAL A 49 -0.82 16.39 -11.66
N ASN A 50 -1.09 17.67 -11.94
CA ASN A 50 -0.23 18.75 -11.54
C ASN A 50 -0.39 18.99 -10.03
N HIS A 51 0.62 18.63 -9.25
CA HIS A 51 0.56 18.71 -7.78
C HIS A 51 0.53 20.14 -7.21
N VAL A 52 0.80 21.17 -8.01
CA VAL A 52 0.66 22.58 -7.60
C VAL A 52 -0.80 23.03 -7.69
N THR A 53 -1.49 22.64 -8.77
CA THR A 53 -2.88 23.06 -9.00
C THR A 53 -3.90 22.04 -8.49
N GLY A 54 -3.52 20.78 -8.34
CA GLY A 54 -4.42 19.66 -8.06
C GLY A 54 -5.22 19.18 -9.28
N GLU A 55 -4.99 19.76 -10.45
CA GLU A 55 -5.74 19.47 -11.67
C GLU A 55 -5.08 18.39 -12.51
N GLU A 56 -5.89 17.63 -13.24
CA GLU A 56 -5.41 16.64 -14.19
C GLU A 56 -4.71 17.32 -15.37
N ALA A 57 -3.48 16.91 -15.68
CA ALA A 57 -2.73 17.32 -16.85
C ALA A 57 -3.21 16.52 -18.06
N THR A 58 -4.33 16.94 -18.64
CA THR A 58 -4.99 16.26 -19.75
C THR A 58 -4.06 16.11 -20.95
N GLY A 59 -3.89 14.87 -21.43
CA GLY A 59 -3.02 14.54 -22.56
C GLY A 59 -1.58 14.18 -22.18
N GLU A 60 -1.16 14.38 -20.92
CA GLU A 60 0.09 13.81 -20.43
C GLU A 60 -0.09 12.32 -20.10
N LYS A 61 0.98 11.55 -20.32
CA LYS A 61 1.06 10.16 -19.92
C LYS A 61 2.32 9.91 -19.10
N ARG A 62 2.18 9.10 -18.07
CA ARG A 62 3.31 8.63 -17.25
C ARG A 62 3.13 7.14 -16.97
N ASN A 63 4.25 6.42 -16.93
CA ASN A 63 4.28 5.00 -16.61
C ASN A 63 4.51 4.81 -15.11
N VAL A 64 3.71 3.96 -14.47
CA VAL A 64 3.77 3.70 -13.02
C VAL A 64 5.15 3.20 -12.57
N LEU A 65 5.76 2.25 -13.29
CA LEU A 65 7.08 1.72 -12.95
C LEU A 65 8.16 2.79 -13.07
N VAL A 66 8.12 3.58 -14.15
CA VAL A 66 9.10 4.65 -14.41
C VAL A 66 9.02 5.75 -13.34
N GLU A 67 7.82 6.17 -12.97
CA GLU A 67 7.65 7.17 -11.91
C GLU A 67 8.02 6.60 -10.52
N SER A 68 7.66 5.35 -10.23
CA SER A 68 8.04 4.67 -8.98
C SER A 68 9.56 4.55 -8.82
N ALA A 69 10.29 4.43 -9.92
CA ALA A 69 11.75 4.37 -9.92
C ALA A 69 12.40 5.65 -9.33
N ARG A 70 11.72 6.80 -9.33
CA ARG A 70 12.19 8.03 -8.70
C ARG A 70 12.34 7.85 -7.18
N ILE A 71 11.35 7.22 -6.53
CA ILE A 71 11.38 6.91 -5.09
C ILE A 71 12.43 5.84 -4.81
N ALA A 72 12.50 4.80 -5.65
CA ALA A 72 13.43 3.68 -5.53
C ALA A 72 14.86 4.00 -6.01
N ARG A 73 15.14 5.23 -6.47
CA ARG A 73 16.45 5.66 -7.01
C ARG A 73 16.97 4.76 -8.14
N GLY A 74 16.05 4.28 -8.99
CA GLY A 74 16.33 3.40 -10.11
C GLY A 74 16.33 1.90 -9.79
N GLU A 75 16.48 1.51 -8.52
CA GLU A 75 16.50 0.11 -8.09
C GLU A 75 15.08 -0.44 -7.90
N ILE A 76 14.41 -0.77 -9.00
CA ILE A 76 13.03 -1.22 -9.01
C ILE A 76 12.81 -2.40 -9.98
N LYS A 77 11.87 -3.27 -9.67
CA LYS A 77 11.46 -4.40 -10.51
C LYS A 77 10.05 -4.20 -11.05
N ASP A 78 9.79 -4.73 -12.24
CA ASP A 78 8.42 -4.98 -12.67
C ASP A 78 7.82 -6.05 -11.75
N ILE A 79 6.65 -5.76 -11.15
CA ILE A 79 5.96 -6.66 -10.21
C ILE A 79 5.65 -8.02 -10.83
N SER A 80 5.46 -8.09 -12.16
CA SER A 80 5.21 -9.35 -12.89
C SER A 80 6.38 -10.34 -12.80
N THR A 81 7.59 -9.84 -12.56
CA THR A 81 8.81 -10.65 -12.46
C THR A 81 9.10 -11.15 -11.05
N VAL A 82 8.34 -10.67 -10.06
CA VAL A 82 8.59 -10.98 -8.64
C VAL A 82 7.72 -12.13 -8.17
N LYS A 83 8.31 -13.05 -7.43
CA LYS A 83 7.64 -14.21 -6.82
C LYS A 83 7.60 -14.07 -5.30
N ALA A 84 6.58 -14.66 -4.69
CA ALA A 84 6.46 -14.64 -3.22
C ALA A 84 7.61 -15.35 -2.50
N GLU A 85 8.33 -16.27 -3.17
CA GLU A 85 9.52 -16.96 -2.63
C GLU A 85 10.70 -16.02 -2.45
N ASP A 86 10.81 -14.97 -3.24
CA ASP A 86 11.97 -14.06 -3.28
C ASP A 86 11.96 -13.03 -2.15
N ILE A 87 10.82 -12.88 -1.44
CA ILE A 87 10.53 -11.78 -0.52
C ILE A 87 9.87 -12.34 0.74
N ASP A 88 10.14 -11.75 1.91
CA ASP A 88 9.66 -12.21 3.20
C ASP A 88 8.39 -11.51 3.68
N ALA A 89 8.18 -10.25 3.29
CA ALA A 89 6.98 -9.46 3.60
C ALA A 89 6.68 -8.45 2.49
N LEU A 90 5.45 -7.92 2.45
CA LEU A 90 5.05 -6.84 1.54
C LEU A 90 4.66 -5.58 2.31
N VAL A 91 4.92 -4.43 1.69
CA VAL A 91 4.46 -3.11 2.14
C VAL A 91 3.83 -2.37 0.96
N PHE A 92 2.65 -1.83 1.18
CA PHE A 92 1.94 -0.98 0.23
C PHE A 92 1.79 0.42 0.81
N PRO A 93 2.64 1.39 0.43
CA PRO A 93 2.40 2.80 0.73
C PRO A 93 1.09 3.27 0.09
N GLY A 94 0.51 4.31 0.67
CA GLY A 94 -0.70 4.89 0.13
C GLY A 94 -0.46 5.89 -1.00
N GLY A 95 -1.25 6.94 -1.03
CA GLY A 95 -1.40 7.86 -2.15
C GLY A 95 -2.48 7.38 -3.11
N PHE A 96 -3.00 8.29 -3.93
CA PHE A 96 -4.06 7.95 -4.89
C PHE A 96 -3.63 6.90 -5.93
N GLY A 97 -2.33 6.68 -6.13
CA GLY A 97 -1.86 5.61 -7.00
C GLY A 97 -2.26 4.22 -6.53
N ALA A 98 -2.34 3.97 -5.22
CA ALA A 98 -2.85 2.71 -4.69
C ALA A 98 -4.33 2.49 -5.08
N ALA A 99 -5.12 3.57 -5.11
CA ALA A 99 -6.54 3.56 -5.45
C ALA A 99 -6.85 3.81 -6.95
N LYS A 100 -5.84 4.16 -7.78
CA LYS A 100 -6.00 4.45 -9.20
C LYS A 100 -5.18 3.50 -10.10
N ASN A 101 -3.96 3.12 -9.69
CA ASN A 101 -3.02 2.35 -10.50
C ASN A 101 -2.87 0.88 -10.03
N LEU A 102 -2.94 0.62 -8.72
CA LEU A 102 -2.95 -0.75 -8.18
C LEU A 102 -4.38 -1.31 -8.09
N SER A 103 -5.37 -0.45 -8.02
CA SER A 103 -6.80 -0.77 -8.08
C SER A 103 -7.56 0.37 -8.75
N SER A 104 -8.84 0.19 -9.01
CA SER A 104 -9.74 1.26 -9.50
C SER A 104 -10.62 1.84 -8.38
N PHE A 105 -10.25 1.68 -7.11
CA PHE A 105 -11.05 2.06 -5.95
C PHE A 105 -11.44 3.55 -5.93
N ALA A 106 -10.54 4.46 -6.34
CA ALA A 106 -10.82 5.89 -6.37
C ALA A 106 -11.99 6.26 -7.31
N VAL A 107 -12.29 5.43 -8.31
CA VAL A 107 -13.33 5.68 -9.33
C VAL A 107 -14.55 4.79 -9.12
N LYS A 108 -14.35 3.53 -8.71
CA LYS A 108 -15.41 2.51 -8.62
C LYS A 108 -15.82 2.16 -7.18
N GLY A 109 -15.14 2.72 -6.17
CA GLY A 109 -15.41 2.38 -4.76
C GLY A 109 -15.28 0.89 -4.47
N GLU A 110 -16.25 0.33 -3.76
CA GLU A 110 -16.32 -1.09 -3.40
C GLU A 110 -16.44 -2.05 -4.62
N ASN A 111 -16.88 -1.54 -5.76
CA ASN A 111 -16.97 -2.31 -7.01
C ASN A 111 -15.68 -2.25 -7.85
N CYS A 112 -14.56 -1.92 -7.22
CA CYS A 112 -13.28 -1.77 -7.91
C CYS A 112 -12.70 -3.11 -8.40
N ASP A 113 -11.81 -2.99 -9.38
CA ASP A 113 -10.91 -4.05 -9.81
C ASP A 113 -9.53 -3.82 -9.20
N VAL A 114 -8.74 -4.88 -9.05
CA VAL A 114 -7.35 -4.84 -8.61
C VAL A 114 -6.44 -5.25 -9.75
N HIS A 115 -5.30 -4.58 -9.89
CA HIS A 115 -4.30 -4.93 -10.91
C HIS A 115 -3.91 -6.41 -10.81
N PRO A 116 -3.93 -7.19 -11.91
CA PRO A 116 -3.78 -8.66 -11.85
C PRO A 116 -2.53 -9.13 -11.13
N GLU A 117 -1.38 -8.48 -11.35
CA GLU A 117 -0.12 -8.87 -10.72
C GLU A 117 -0.07 -8.50 -9.23
N VAL A 118 -0.74 -7.43 -8.81
CA VAL A 118 -0.90 -7.09 -7.39
C VAL A 118 -1.79 -8.13 -6.72
N LEU A 119 -2.91 -8.46 -7.35
CA LEU A 119 -3.83 -9.50 -6.86
C LEU A 119 -3.12 -10.86 -6.73
N ARG A 120 -2.34 -11.26 -7.76
CA ARG A 120 -1.55 -12.50 -7.75
C ARG A 120 -0.60 -12.53 -6.56
N LEU A 121 0.24 -11.50 -6.43
CA LEU A 121 1.29 -11.47 -5.41
C LEU A 121 0.70 -11.47 -3.99
N VAL A 122 -0.32 -10.67 -3.72
CA VAL A 122 -1.01 -10.63 -2.41
C VAL A 122 -1.62 -11.99 -2.08
N LYS A 123 -2.29 -12.66 -3.04
CA LYS A 123 -2.84 -14.00 -2.84
C LYS A 123 -1.78 -15.07 -2.59
N GLU A 124 -0.63 -14.99 -3.26
CA GLU A 124 0.51 -15.87 -2.99
C GLU A 124 1.05 -15.69 -1.58
N PHE A 125 1.14 -14.43 -1.10
CA PHE A 125 1.56 -14.11 0.27
C PHE A 125 0.55 -14.64 1.29
N ALA A 126 -0.74 -14.44 1.07
CA ALA A 126 -1.81 -14.95 1.93
C ALA A 126 -1.76 -16.49 2.04
N ALA A 127 -1.62 -17.19 0.90
CA ALA A 127 -1.53 -18.65 0.86
C ALA A 127 -0.31 -19.20 1.61
N LYS A 128 0.79 -18.44 1.65
CA LYS A 128 2.03 -18.80 2.35
C LYS A 128 2.11 -18.25 3.78
N GLN A 129 1.06 -17.60 4.26
CA GLN A 129 1.02 -16.93 5.57
C GLN A 129 2.20 -15.96 5.78
N LYS A 130 2.61 -15.27 4.72
CA LYS A 130 3.62 -14.21 4.78
C LYS A 130 2.99 -12.87 5.14
N PRO A 131 3.65 -12.06 5.98
CA PRO A 131 3.08 -10.81 6.48
C PRO A 131 3.04 -9.71 5.43
N GLN A 132 2.03 -8.83 5.56
CA GLN A 132 1.78 -7.72 4.66
C GLN A 132 1.41 -6.47 5.45
N ALA A 133 1.91 -5.30 5.03
CA ALA A 133 1.54 -4.01 5.59
C ALA A 133 0.87 -3.13 4.55
N VAL A 134 -0.18 -2.42 4.95
CA VAL A 134 -0.95 -1.51 4.09
C VAL A 134 -1.15 -0.17 4.78
N LEU A 135 -0.79 0.92 4.10
CA LEU A 135 -0.77 2.27 4.65
C LEU A 135 -1.83 3.15 4.00
N CYS A 136 -2.38 4.10 4.74
CA CYS A 136 -3.25 5.15 4.23
C CYS A 136 -4.52 4.60 3.58
N ILE A 137 -4.65 4.74 2.23
CA ILE A 137 -5.79 4.23 1.44
C ILE A 137 -5.60 2.78 0.96
N ALA A 138 -4.38 2.22 1.02
CA ALA A 138 -4.11 0.87 0.53
C ALA A 138 -4.94 -0.24 1.22
N PRO A 139 -5.39 -0.12 2.49
CA PRO A 139 -6.31 -1.06 3.10
C PRO A 139 -7.61 -1.27 2.32
N ALA A 140 -8.11 -0.26 1.60
CA ALA A 140 -9.30 -0.41 0.76
C ALA A 140 -9.08 -1.39 -0.41
N MET A 141 -7.90 -1.32 -1.06
CA MET A 141 -7.50 -2.31 -2.06
C MET A 141 -7.34 -3.71 -1.44
N MET A 142 -6.76 -3.79 -0.23
CA MET A 142 -6.60 -5.07 0.47
C MET A 142 -7.96 -5.69 0.79
N ALA A 143 -8.95 -4.90 1.25
CA ALA A 143 -10.31 -5.38 1.48
C ALA A 143 -10.92 -6.00 0.22
N LYS A 144 -10.71 -5.39 -0.95
CA LYS A 144 -11.17 -5.94 -2.24
C LYS A 144 -10.50 -7.26 -2.58
N ILE A 145 -9.20 -7.40 -2.34
CA ILE A 145 -8.48 -8.65 -2.62
C ILE A 145 -9.02 -9.82 -1.77
N TYR A 146 -9.45 -9.51 -0.55
CA TYR A 146 -9.99 -10.50 0.40
C TYR A 146 -11.52 -10.63 0.35
N GLU A 147 -12.22 -9.95 -0.58
CA GLU A 147 -13.69 -9.95 -0.65
C GLU A 147 -14.28 -11.36 -0.74
N ASP A 148 -13.65 -12.26 -1.48
CA ASP A 148 -14.07 -13.67 -1.61
C ASP A 148 -13.29 -14.64 -0.71
N ALA A 149 -12.36 -14.13 0.11
CA ALA A 149 -11.58 -14.99 0.99
C ALA A 149 -12.45 -15.54 2.15
N PRO A 150 -12.18 -16.75 2.64
CA PRO A 150 -12.93 -17.34 3.75
C PRO A 150 -12.72 -16.59 5.07
N LYS A 151 -11.58 -15.92 5.22
CA LYS A 151 -11.21 -15.12 6.37
C LYS A 151 -11.04 -13.67 5.94
N LYS A 152 -11.88 -12.81 6.48
CA LYS A 152 -11.88 -11.38 6.18
C LYS A 152 -10.91 -10.64 7.12
N PRO A 153 -10.06 -9.75 6.59
CA PRO A 153 -9.10 -9.05 7.42
C PRO A 153 -9.75 -7.97 8.29
N VAL A 154 -9.06 -7.66 9.40
CA VAL A 154 -9.28 -6.46 10.20
C VAL A 154 -8.31 -5.39 9.71
N LEU A 155 -8.85 -4.24 9.30
CA LEU A 155 -8.09 -3.17 8.65
C LEU A 155 -8.42 -1.81 9.26
N THR A 156 -7.50 -0.86 9.11
CA THR A 156 -7.78 0.54 9.41
C THR A 156 -7.37 1.46 8.26
N ILE A 157 -8.15 2.53 8.07
CA ILE A 157 -7.81 3.73 7.30
C ILE A 157 -7.91 5.00 8.17
N GLY A 158 -7.97 4.85 9.50
CA GLY A 158 -8.22 5.92 10.44
C GLY A 158 -9.66 5.94 10.93
N ASN A 159 -10.40 7.01 10.66
CA ASN A 159 -11.79 7.16 11.13
C ASN A 159 -12.74 7.75 10.08
N ASP A 160 -12.34 7.81 8.81
CA ASP A 160 -13.20 8.26 7.72
C ASP A 160 -14.34 7.26 7.48
N LYS A 161 -15.58 7.69 7.72
CA LYS A 161 -16.77 6.83 7.69
C LYS A 161 -17.17 6.41 6.28
N GLU A 162 -16.87 7.21 5.27
CA GLU A 162 -17.19 6.85 3.89
C GLU A 162 -16.30 5.71 3.42
N THR A 163 -14.99 5.84 3.59
CA THR A 163 -14.04 4.81 3.16
C THR A 163 -14.15 3.54 4.01
N SER A 164 -14.31 3.68 5.34
CA SER A 164 -14.49 2.52 6.22
C SER A 164 -15.77 1.75 5.90
N GLY A 165 -16.85 2.44 5.58
CA GLY A 165 -18.09 1.79 5.14
C GLY A 165 -17.92 0.97 3.86
N LYS A 166 -17.12 1.45 2.88
CA LYS A 166 -16.80 0.68 1.67
C LYS A 166 -15.95 -0.57 1.99
N ILE A 167 -15.01 -0.47 2.93
CA ILE A 167 -14.22 -1.62 3.43
C ILE A 167 -15.15 -2.69 4.03
N GLU A 168 -16.14 -2.26 4.81
CA GLU A 168 -17.13 -3.16 5.44
C GLU A 168 -18.08 -3.79 4.41
N ILE A 169 -18.49 -3.04 3.38
CA ILE A 169 -19.28 -3.60 2.26
C ILE A 169 -18.53 -4.73 1.56
N MET A 170 -17.21 -4.61 1.39
CA MET A 170 -16.35 -5.67 0.86
C MET A 170 -16.10 -6.81 1.85
N GLY A 171 -16.76 -6.80 3.02
CA GLY A 171 -16.76 -7.86 4.01
C GLY A 171 -15.62 -7.82 5.03
N SER A 172 -14.64 -6.92 4.90
CA SER A 172 -13.59 -6.72 5.90
C SER A 172 -14.13 -5.98 7.12
N ARG A 173 -13.49 -6.18 8.28
CA ARG A 173 -13.82 -5.42 9.49
C ARG A 173 -12.93 -4.19 9.58
N HIS A 174 -13.53 -3.01 9.70
CA HIS A 174 -12.78 -1.79 9.98
C HIS A 174 -12.62 -1.57 11.48
N GLN A 175 -11.45 -1.06 11.89
CA GLN A 175 -11.17 -0.63 13.25
C GLN A 175 -10.58 0.78 13.23
N ASP A 176 -11.20 1.72 13.96
CA ASP A 176 -10.68 3.08 14.12
C ASP A 176 -9.28 3.03 14.77
N CYS A 177 -8.35 3.83 14.25
CA CYS A 177 -6.97 3.88 14.73
C CYS A 177 -6.39 5.29 14.57
N SER A 178 -5.51 5.67 15.48
CA SER A 178 -4.74 6.92 15.41
C SER A 178 -3.67 6.84 14.31
N ALA A 179 -3.33 7.98 13.70
CA ALA A 179 -2.21 8.06 12.74
C ALA A 179 -0.85 7.66 13.34
N ARG A 180 -0.72 7.72 14.68
CA ARG A 180 0.50 7.32 15.41
C ARG A 180 0.56 5.84 15.76
N ASP A 181 -0.44 5.05 15.33
CA ASP A 181 -0.56 3.64 15.71
C ASP A 181 -0.98 2.78 14.52
N PHE A 182 -1.19 1.49 14.77
CA PHE A 182 -1.55 0.50 13.75
C PHE A 182 -2.60 -0.47 14.27
N VAL A 183 -3.22 -1.19 13.34
CA VAL A 183 -4.08 -2.35 13.62
C VAL A 183 -3.38 -3.60 13.08
N LEU A 184 -3.30 -4.63 13.91
CA LEU A 184 -2.76 -5.94 13.56
C LEU A 184 -3.90 -6.96 13.41
N ASP A 185 -3.94 -7.60 12.27
CA ASP A 185 -4.69 -8.83 12.04
C ASP A 185 -3.72 -10.02 12.11
N GLU A 186 -3.68 -10.68 13.27
CA GLU A 186 -2.77 -11.81 13.51
C GLU A 186 -3.10 -13.02 12.62
N GLU A 187 -4.38 -13.23 12.34
CA GLU A 187 -4.86 -14.39 11.57
C GLU A 187 -4.45 -14.30 10.10
N ASN A 188 -4.60 -13.13 9.48
CA ASN A 188 -4.22 -12.89 8.10
C ASN A 188 -2.77 -12.35 7.97
N LYS A 189 -2.10 -12.07 9.10
CA LYS A 189 -0.77 -11.44 9.18
C LYS A 189 -0.73 -10.11 8.41
N ILE A 190 -1.73 -9.28 8.61
CA ILE A 190 -1.84 -7.96 8.00
C ILE A 190 -1.69 -6.88 9.07
N VAL A 191 -0.82 -5.90 8.81
CA VAL A 191 -0.65 -4.70 9.64
C VAL A 191 -1.12 -3.49 8.83
N SER A 192 -1.99 -2.66 9.39
CA SER A 192 -2.48 -1.46 8.72
C SER A 192 -2.34 -0.22 9.59
N THR A 193 -2.07 0.94 8.98
CA THR A 193 -1.99 2.23 9.66
C THR A 193 -2.62 3.33 8.82
N PRO A 194 -3.28 4.32 9.45
CA PRO A 194 -3.95 5.41 8.73
C PRO A 194 -3.02 6.32 7.93
N ALA A 195 -1.78 6.52 8.40
CA ALA A 195 -0.86 7.48 7.79
C ALA A 195 -1.56 8.82 7.45
N TYR A 196 -1.43 9.35 6.23
CA TYR A 196 -2.04 10.63 5.84
C TYR A 196 -3.57 10.59 5.63
N MET A 197 -4.25 9.46 5.76
CA MET A 197 -5.73 9.49 5.89
C MET A 197 -6.17 10.26 7.13
N LEU A 198 -5.33 10.37 8.16
CA LEU A 198 -5.66 11.03 9.43
C LEU A 198 -4.54 11.95 9.94
N GLY A 199 -3.27 11.66 9.62
CA GLY A 199 -2.09 12.38 10.13
C GLY A 199 -2.02 13.81 9.62
N GLN A 200 -1.69 14.74 10.54
CA GLN A 200 -1.61 16.18 10.28
C GLN A 200 -0.17 16.68 10.05
N SER A 201 0.81 15.84 10.36
CA SER A 201 2.22 16.18 10.18
C SER A 201 3.03 14.96 9.76
N ILE A 202 4.17 15.22 9.10
CA ILE A 202 5.07 14.14 8.67
C ILE A 202 5.62 13.34 9.85
N SER A 203 5.86 13.95 11.00
CA SER A 203 6.35 13.27 12.19
C SER A 203 5.30 12.35 12.81
N GLU A 204 4.03 12.77 12.80
CA GLU A 204 2.92 11.94 13.25
C GLU A 204 2.74 10.69 12.35
N VAL A 205 2.77 10.88 11.05
CA VAL A 205 2.71 9.80 10.06
C VAL A 205 3.91 8.87 10.20
N ALA A 206 5.11 9.42 10.42
CA ALA A 206 6.33 8.62 10.58
C ALA A 206 6.24 7.69 11.78
N GLU A 207 5.69 8.14 12.92
CA GLU A 207 5.53 7.33 14.13
C GLU A 207 4.67 6.08 13.85
N GLY A 208 3.52 6.24 13.19
CA GLY A 208 2.62 5.14 12.84
C GLY A 208 3.26 4.16 11.84
N ILE A 209 3.93 4.69 10.81
CA ILE A 209 4.59 3.85 9.80
C ILE A 209 5.77 3.08 10.41
N GLU A 210 6.62 3.71 11.23
CA GLU A 210 7.74 3.03 11.91
C GLU A 210 7.25 1.90 12.80
N LYS A 211 6.18 2.11 13.58
CA LYS A 211 5.54 1.04 14.37
C LYS A 211 5.03 -0.09 13.49
N THR A 212 4.34 0.25 12.39
CA THR A 212 3.79 -0.73 11.44
C THR A 212 4.88 -1.60 10.82
N ILE A 213 5.97 -1.00 10.35
CA ILE A 213 7.10 -1.74 9.74
C ILE A 213 7.80 -2.62 10.78
N ASN A 214 8.01 -2.10 12.00
CA ASN A 214 8.60 -2.90 13.09
C ASN A 214 7.72 -4.10 13.43
N GLU A 215 6.40 -3.94 13.47
CA GLU A 215 5.47 -5.05 13.73
C GLU A 215 5.48 -6.06 12.57
N LEU A 216 5.42 -5.58 11.32
CA LEU A 216 5.53 -6.43 10.14
C LEU A 216 6.76 -7.33 10.17
N ILE A 217 7.92 -6.78 10.57
CA ILE A 217 9.18 -7.52 10.62
C ILE A 217 9.19 -8.60 11.72
N LYS A 218 8.50 -8.38 12.84
CA LYS A 218 8.34 -9.39 13.91
C LYS A 218 7.50 -10.58 13.44
N LEU A 219 6.54 -10.36 12.54
CA LEU A 219 5.69 -11.43 12.00
C LEU A 219 6.42 -12.36 11.02
N ILE A 220 7.59 -11.96 10.52
CA ILE A 220 8.42 -12.79 9.63
C ILE A 220 9.10 -13.88 10.46
N PRO A 221 8.91 -15.17 10.12
CA PRO A 221 9.52 -16.30 10.82
C PRO A 221 11.04 -16.21 10.94
#